data_340d619d55dd550fe14ff9c5d9491765
#
_entry.id   340d619d55dd550fe14ff9c5d9491765
#
_cell.length_a   1.000
_cell.length_b   1.000
_cell.length_c   1.000
_cell.angle_alpha   90.00
_cell.angle_beta   90.00
_cell.angle_gamma   90.00
#
_symmetry.space_group_name_H-M   'P 1'
#
loop_
_entity.id
_entity.type
_entity.pdbx_description
1 polymer ?
#
loop_
_entity_poly.entity_id
_entity_poly.type
_entity_poly.pdbx_seq_one_letter_code
_entity_poly.pdbx_strand_id
1 'polypeptide(L)'
;MINMTNLDKSVEEEILAIVEKYQKENTKLLNYLIVDDEITFFSPIANGSEITASDLQKVADILKGSFVGMEIVNQEYRFKFKMGI
;
A
#
# COMPACT_ATOMS: atom_id res chain seq x y z
N MET A 1 -23.45 -8.93 -1.76
CA MET A 1 -21.98 -8.83 -1.68
C MET A 1 -21.56 -7.38 -1.63
N ILE A 2 -20.69 -7.06 -0.70
CA ILE A 2 -20.19 -5.69 -0.58
C ILE A 2 -18.87 -5.59 -1.33
N ASN A 3 -18.82 -4.68 -2.29
CA ASN A 3 -17.58 -4.38 -2.99
C ASN A 3 -16.87 -3.29 -2.20
N MET A 4 -15.69 -3.62 -1.69
CA MET A 4 -14.87 -2.64 -1.01
C MET A 4 -14.15 -1.79 -2.05
N THR A 5 -14.41 -0.49 -2.07
CA THR A 5 -13.73 0.44 -2.96
C THR A 5 -12.69 1.28 -2.22
N ASN A 6 -12.84 1.36 -0.91
CA ASN A 6 -11.92 2.11 -0.05
C ASN A 6 -11.66 1.32 1.22
N LEU A 7 -10.47 1.50 1.76
CA LEU A 7 -10.13 0.96 3.07
C LEU A 7 -10.81 1.79 4.16
N ASP A 8 -11.07 1.16 5.30
CA ASP A 8 -11.48 1.90 6.47
C ASP A 8 -10.42 2.93 6.82
N LYS A 9 -10.84 4.06 7.31
CA LYS A 9 -9.93 5.14 7.65
C LYS A 9 -8.85 4.70 8.65
N SER A 10 -9.23 3.91 9.63
CA SER A 10 -8.26 3.39 10.62
C SER A 10 -7.20 2.52 9.96
N VAL A 11 -7.60 1.72 8.98
CA VAL A 11 -6.65 0.88 8.23
C VAL A 11 -5.73 1.76 7.38
N GLU A 12 -6.27 2.76 6.72
CA GLU A 12 -5.47 3.71 5.95
C GLU A 12 -4.43 4.38 6.83
N GLU A 13 -4.82 4.81 8.02
CA GLU A 13 -3.91 5.48 8.94
C GLU A 13 -2.80 4.55 9.41
N GLU A 14 -3.12 3.30 9.70
CA GLU A 14 -2.11 2.32 10.10
C GLU A 14 -1.10 2.07 8.99
N ILE A 15 -1.57 1.94 7.76
CA ILE A 15 -0.67 1.71 6.62
C ILE A 15 0.18 2.95 6.36
N LEU A 16 -0.45 4.12 6.41
CA LEU A 16 0.28 5.38 6.19
C LEU A 16 1.37 5.58 7.22
N ALA A 17 1.11 5.21 8.48
CA ALA A 17 2.12 5.31 9.53
C ALA A 17 3.38 4.48 9.22
N ILE A 18 3.22 3.40 8.46
CA ILE A 18 4.35 2.56 8.06
C ILE A 18 5.06 3.16 6.85
N VAL A 19 4.32 3.60 5.84
CA VAL A 19 4.90 3.99 4.56
C VAL A 19 5.29 5.46 4.47
N GLU A 20 4.82 6.31 5.38
CA GLU A 20 5.08 7.75 5.28
C GLU A 20 6.56 8.10 5.31
N LYS A 21 7.38 7.29 5.96
CA LYS A 21 8.82 7.52 6.01
C LYS A 21 9.50 7.34 4.66
N TYR A 22 8.83 6.69 3.72
CA TYR A 22 9.34 6.49 2.37
C TYR A 22 8.79 7.54 1.40
N GLN A 23 7.85 8.35 1.85
CA GLN A 23 7.21 9.35 1.01
C GLN A 23 7.99 10.65 1.00
N LYS A 24 7.72 11.45 0.00
CA LYS A 24 8.26 12.81 -0.03
C LYS A 24 7.67 13.61 1.11
N GLU A 25 8.45 14.59 1.56
CA GLU A 25 8.00 15.49 2.60
C GLU A 25 6.65 16.10 2.26
N ASN A 26 5.78 16.18 3.25
CA ASN A 26 4.45 16.79 3.15
C ASN A 26 3.45 16.05 2.26
N THR A 27 3.77 14.86 1.83
CA THR A 27 2.82 14.12 1.00
C THR A 27 1.68 13.52 1.83
N LYS A 28 1.99 12.68 2.78
CA LYS A 28 1.05 12.06 3.73
C LYS A 28 -0.27 11.60 3.11
N LEU A 29 -0.21 11.12 1.88
CA LEU A 29 -1.37 10.62 1.17
C LEU A 29 -1.14 9.15 0.81
N LEU A 30 -2.22 8.39 0.90
CA LEU A 30 -2.19 7.00 0.49
C LEU A 30 -3.02 6.88 -0.78
N ASN A 31 -2.37 6.62 -1.89
CA ASN A 31 -3.02 6.42 -3.18
C ASN A 31 -3.11 4.95 -3.47
N TYR A 32 -4.30 4.44 -3.72
CA TYR A 32 -4.47 3.02 -4.00
C TYR A 32 -5.70 2.78 -4.86
N LEU A 33 -5.75 1.59 -5.43
CA LEU A 33 -6.89 1.11 -6.19
C LEU A 33 -7.20 -0.30 -5.72
N ILE A 34 -8.46 -0.57 -5.44
CA ILE A 34 -8.90 -1.90 -5.03
C ILE A 34 -9.71 -2.50 -6.17
N VAL A 35 -9.32 -3.70 -6.60
CA VAL A 35 -10.06 -4.49 -7.58
C VAL A 35 -10.22 -5.88 -7.00
N ASP A 36 -11.46 -6.26 -6.70
CA ASP A 36 -11.79 -7.52 -6.04
C ASP A 36 -11.06 -7.62 -4.70
N ASP A 37 -10.18 -8.60 -4.53
CA ASP A 37 -9.42 -8.79 -3.29
C ASP A 37 -7.99 -8.29 -3.38
N GLU A 38 -7.66 -7.54 -4.45
CA GLU A 38 -6.31 -7.03 -4.66
C GLU A 38 -6.28 -5.53 -4.53
N ILE A 39 -5.29 -5.03 -3.80
CA ILE A 39 -5.05 -3.60 -3.64
C ILE A 39 -3.68 -3.25 -4.20
N THR A 40 -3.63 -2.17 -4.96
CA THR A 40 -2.38 -1.65 -5.51
C THR A 40 -2.14 -0.26 -4.94
N PHE A 41 -0.99 -0.08 -4.29
CA PHE A 41 -0.58 1.22 -3.79
C PHE A 41 0.31 1.89 -4.82
N PHE A 42 -0.01 3.13 -5.14
CA PHE A 42 0.74 3.91 -6.11
C PHE A 42 1.68 4.88 -5.40
N SER A 43 2.77 5.20 -6.05
CA SER A 43 3.58 6.32 -5.61
C SER A 43 2.70 7.55 -5.37
N PRO A 44 2.95 8.35 -4.36
CA PRO A 44 4.24 9.03 -4.24
C PRO A 44 5.19 8.48 -3.18
N ILE A 45 5.53 7.24 -3.26
CA ILE A 45 6.64 6.74 -2.46
C ILE A 45 7.91 7.05 -3.23
N ALA A 46 8.62 8.09 -2.82
CA ALA A 46 9.79 8.58 -3.56
C ALA A 46 10.92 7.55 -3.60
N ASN A 47 11.06 6.80 -2.52
CA ASN A 47 12.14 5.83 -2.37
C ASN A 47 11.58 4.44 -2.20
N GLY A 48 10.68 4.07 -3.11
CA GLY A 48 10.01 2.77 -3.03
C GLY A 48 10.97 1.59 -3.02
N SER A 49 12.13 1.74 -3.65
CA SER A 49 13.14 0.67 -3.65
C SER A 49 13.76 0.45 -2.28
N GLU A 50 13.56 1.37 -1.34
CA GLU A 50 14.12 1.27 0.00
C GLU A 50 13.16 0.64 1.01
N ILE A 51 11.93 0.35 0.60
CA ILE A 51 10.96 -0.29 1.49
C ILE A 51 11.49 -1.66 1.90
N THR A 52 11.54 -1.88 3.20
CA THR A 52 12.06 -3.16 3.71
C THR A 52 11.01 -4.26 3.62
N ALA A 53 11.48 -5.50 3.56
CA ALA A 53 10.58 -6.65 3.59
C ALA A 53 9.76 -6.67 4.88
N SER A 54 10.34 -6.22 5.98
CA SER A 54 9.65 -6.14 7.25
C SER A 54 8.46 -5.19 7.18
N ASP A 55 8.63 -4.02 6.57
CA ASP A 55 7.54 -3.06 6.45
C ASP A 55 6.47 -3.55 5.48
N LEU A 56 6.86 -4.20 4.39
CA LEU A 56 5.89 -4.81 3.49
C LEU A 56 5.07 -5.87 4.20
N GLN A 57 5.71 -6.66 5.06
CA GLN A 57 5.00 -7.67 5.84
C GLN A 57 4.03 -7.04 6.83
N LYS A 58 4.40 -5.92 7.44
CA LYS A 58 3.50 -5.19 8.34
C LYS A 58 2.25 -4.71 7.61
N VAL A 59 2.42 -4.20 6.39
CA VAL A 59 1.28 -3.78 5.58
C VAL A 59 0.40 -4.99 5.25
N ALA A 60 1.00 -6.10 4.85
CA ALA A 60 0.26 -7.31 4.56
C ALA A 60 -0.53 -7.80 5.78
N ASP A 61 0.07 -7.72 6.97
CA ASP A 61 -0.60 -8.13 8.20
C ASP A 61 -1.81 -7.24 8.51
N ILE A 62 -1.68 -5.94 8.29
CA ILE A 62 -2.80 -5.01 8.47
C ILE A 62 -3.94 -5.35 7.51
N LEU A 63 -3.60 -5.70 6.28
CA LEU A 63 -4.57 -6.09 5.25
C LEU A 63 -5.08 -7.52 5.43
N LYS A 64 -4.52 -8.26 6.37
CA LYS A 64 -4.83 -9.67 6.62
C LYS A 64 -4.65 -10.52 5.38
N GLY A 65 -3.63 -10.19 4.60
CA GLY A 65 -3.36 -10.84 3.34
C GLY A 65 -1.88 -11.03 3.11
N SER A 66 -1.47 -10.88 1.87
CA SER A 66 -0.09 -11.13 1.48
C SER A 66 0.39 -10.13 0.44
N PHE A 67 1.71 -9.89 0.45
CA PHE A 67 2.36 -9.09 -0.57
C PHE A 67 2.46 -9.90 -1.86
N VAL A 68 1.95 -9.36 -2.96
CA VAL A 68 1.97 -10.03 -4.26
C VAL A 68 3.22 -9.68 -5.05
N GLY A 69 3.57 -8.41 -5.09
CA GLY A 69 4.73 -7.97 -5.84
C GLY A 69 4.77 -6.48 -6.04
N MET A 70 5.88 -6.03 -6.59
CA MET A 70 6.09 -4.62 -6.92
C MET A 70 6.43 -4.51 -8.40
N GLU A 71 5.94 -3.46 -9.04
CA GLU A 71 6.36 -3.13 -10.40
C GLU A 71 6.64 -1.65 -10.51
N ILE A 72 7.40 -1.28 -11.51
CA ILE A 72 7.73 0.11 -11.80
C ILE A 72 7.15 0.43 -13.18
N VAL A 73 6.24 1.40 -13.21
CA VAL A 73 5.60 1.81 -14.46
C VAL A 73 5.76 3.32 -14.58
N ASN A 74 6.42 3.78 -15.64
CA ASN A 74 6.64 5.21 -15.87
C ASN A 74 7.28 5.91 -14.65
N GLN A 75 8.30 5.27 -14.08
CA GLN A 75 9.01 5.78 -12.91
C GLN A 75 8.17 5.84 -11.63
N GLU A 76 7.03 5.15 -11.63
CA GLU A 76 6.16 5.07 -10.47
C GLU A 76 6.22 3.67 -9.90
N TYR A 77 6.44 3.56 -8.59
CA TYR A 77 6.41 2.28 -7.88
C TYR A 77 4.97 1.90 -7.57
N ARG A 78 4.64 0.64 -7.84
CA ARG A 78 3.32 0.08 -7.55
C ARG A 78 3.50 -1.17 -6.72
N PHE A 79 2.88 -1.19 -5.56
CA PHE A 79 2.95 -2.31 -4.62
C PHE A 79 1.60 -3.00 -4.57
N LYS A 80 1.59 -4.28 -4.87
CA LYS A 80 0.35 -5.06 -4.93
C LYS A 80 0.26 -6.01 -3.77
N PHE A 81 -0.90 -6.01 -3.13
CA PHE A 81 -1.20 -6.92 -2.02
C PHE A 81 -2.53 -7.60 -2.29
N LYS A 82 -2.63 -8.83 -1.82
CA LYS A 82 -3.91 -9.52 -1.77
C LYS A 82 -4.48 -9.30 -0.37
N MET A 83 -5.75 -8.91 -0.30
CA MET A 83 -6.40 -8.64 0.97
C MET A 83 -7.14 -9.86 1.46
N GLY A 84 -7.12 -10.06 2.78
CA GLY A 84 -7.87 -11.12 3.44
C GLY A 84 -9.09 -10.61 4.18
N ILE A 85 -9.43 -9.34 3.96
CA ILE A 85 -10.54 -8.69 4.66
C ILE A 85 -11.74 -8.49 3.76
#